data_59088498dba96da14e8064943abdb6d6
#
_entry.id   59088498dba96da14e8064943abdb6d6
#
_cell.length_a   1.000
_cell.length_b   1.000
_cell.length_c   1.000
_cell.angle_alpha   90.00
_cell.angle_beta   90.00
_cell.angle_gamma   90.00
#
_symmetry.space_group_name_H-M   'P 1'
#
loop_
_entity.id
_entity.type
_entity.pdbx_description
1 polymer ?
#
loop_
_entity_poly.entity_id
_entity_poly.type
_entity_poly.pdbx_seq_one_letter_code
_entity_poly.pdbx_strand_id
1 'polypeptide(L)'
;RVSCLHPCYMSIQYPLLFPYGEHGFHLGIRYTDADEEGITRKYVTMLEYGRFHMHYRLNEPNPYTCYGRLSDQLIVDFYSTVEGSRLKWIADHQKELRYESVQGIADAIDKGLTSADSVGGVSVVPATFTGGRRYHVMNYQDAMAICRVFGPPDLFVTFTCNTKWREIVDALRYEPGQLPCDRSDLVVRVFHMKVDEFIEDIREGRTFGAVRAGRRPYDLPLIVKFLCFLLACLTSAINPAVLYTVEFQKRGLPHIH
;
A
#
# COMPACT_ATOMS: atom_id res chain seq x y z
N ARG A 1 -11.30 9.90 -24.40
CA ARG A 1 -10.60 9.46 -23.17
C ARG A 1 -10.76 7.95 -23.04
N VAL A 2 -9.67 7.22 -22.93
CA VAL A 2 -9.70 5.77 -22.72
C VAL A 2 -9.95 5.50 -21.23
N SER A 3 -10.86 4.55 -20.92
CA SER A 3 -11.12 4.12 -19.54
C SER A 3 -9.92 3.33 -19.01
N CYS A 4 -9.60 3.47 -17.72
CA CYS A 4 -8.58 2.66 -17.05
C CYS A 4 -8.98 1.17 -16.93
N LEU A 5 -10.24 0.84 -17.21
CA LEU A 5 -10.73 -0.55 -17.30
C LEU A 5 -10.68 -1.13 -18.71
N HIS A 6 -10.17 -0.36 -19.70
CA HIS A 6 -10.01 -0.86 -21.06
C HIS A 6 -8.78 -1.78 -21.15
N PRO A 7 -8.88 -2.96 -21.79
CA PRO A 7 -7.77 -3.91 -21.83
C PRO A 7 -6.47 -3.34 -22.39
N CYS A 8 -6.53 -2.43 -23.35
CA CYS A 8 -5.35 -1.80 -23.91
C CYS A 8 -4.85 -0.56 -23.15
N TYR A 9 -5.40 -0.22 -21.99
CA TYR A 9 -5.04 1.01 -21.27
C TYR A 9 -3.54 1.08 -20.97
N MET A 10 -2.98 0.03 -20.37
CA MET A 10 -1.55 -0.01 -20.01
C MET A 10 -0.65 -0.11 -21.24
N SER A 11 -1.01 -0.89 -22.25
CA SER A 11 -0.20 -1.02 -23.47
C SER A 11 -0.19 0.27 -24.31
N ILE A 12 -1.25 1.06 -24.29
CA ILE A 12 -1.26 2.39 -24.93
C ILE A 12 -0.39 3.38 -24.15
N GLN A 13 -0.41 3.32 -22.80
CA GLN A 13 0.38 4.20 -21.95
C GLN A 13 1.87 3.85 -21.96
N TYR A 14 2.20 2.57 -22.06
CA TYR A 14 3.55 2.03 -22.00
C TYR A 14 3.89 1.13 -23.19
N PRO A 15 3.90 1.67 -24.44
CA PRO A 15 4.12 0.86 -25.65
C PRO A 15 5.51 0.21 -25.69
N LEU A 16 6.52 0.76 -24.98
CA LEU A 16 7.85 0.16 -24.88
C LEU A 16 7.87 -1.10 -24.00
N LEU A 17 6.99 -1.17 -23.00
CA LEU A 17 6.88 -2.34 -22.11
C LEU A 17 5.93 -3.40 -22.68
N PHE A 18 4.99 -3.00 -23.53
CA PHE A 18 3.96 -3.85 -24.14
C PHE A 18 3.97 -3.69 -25.67
N PRO A 19 5.07 -4.10 -26.36
CA PRO A 19 5.27 -3.81 -27.77
C PRO A 19 4.28 -4.51 -28.71
N TYR A 20 3.63 -5.58 -28.22
CA TYR A 20 2.63 -6.33 -28.99
C TYR A 20 1.19 -5.90 -28.68
N GLY A 21 1.02 -4.86 -27.85
CA GLY A 21 -0.30 -4.38 -27.44
C GLY A 21 -1.05 -5.37 -26.56
N GLU A 22 -0.34 -6.07 -25.72
CA GLU A 22 -0.88 -7.08 -24.80
C GLU A 22 -2.01 -6.49 -23.96
N HIS A 23 -3.02 -7.30 -23.72
CA HIS A 23 -4.15 -6.88 -22.91
C HIS A 23 -3.74 -6.79 -21.42
N GLY A 24 -3.98 -5.65 -20.85
CA GLY A 24 -3.90 -5.41 -19.41
C GLY A 24 -5.15 -5.87 -18.67
N PHE A 25 -5.36 -5.32 -17.49
CA PHE A 25 -6.57 -5.61 -16.72
C PHE A 25 -7.84 -5.12 -17.44
N HIS A 26 -8.85 -5.97 -17.41
CA HIS A 26 -10.23 -5.62 -17.81
C HIS A 26 -11.23 -6.36 -16.91
N LEU A 27 -12.47 -5.90 -16.91
CA LEU A 27 -13.53 -6.59 -16.16
C LEU A 27 -13.83 -7.94 -16.79
N GLY A 28 -14.12 -8.94 -15.95
CA GLY A 28 -14.54 -10.27 -16.42
C GLY A 28 -13.40 -11.29 -16.58
N ILE A 29 -12.17 -10.98 -16.17
CA ILE A 29 -11.10 -11.99 -16.05
C ILE A 29 -11.51 -13.00 -14.99
N ARG A 30 -11.69 -14.26 -15.40
CA ARG A 30 -12.10 -15.34 -14.50
C ARG A 30 -10.90 -16.02 -13.84
N TYR A 31 -11.09 -16.52 -12.63
CA TYR A 31 -10.15 -17.50 -12.05
C TYR A 31 -10.24 -18.82 -12.81
N THR A 32 -9.14 -19.55 -12.81
CA THR A 32 -9.07 -20.89 -13.43
C THR A 32 -10.09 -21.84 -12.81
N ASP A 33 -10.24 -21.76 -11.49
CA ASP A 33 -11.09 -22.65 -10.67
C ASP A 33 -12.47 -22.04 -10.37
N ALA A 34 -12.91 -21.06 -11.17
CA ALA A 34 -14.12 -20.27 -10.90
C ALA A 34 -15.43 -21.08 -10.84
N ASP A 35 -15.42 -22.29 -11.35
CA ASP A 35 -16.60 -23.19 -11.39
C ASP A 35 -16.55 -24.29 -10.32
N GLU A 36 -15.52 -24.34 -9.46
CA GLU A 36 -15.45 -25.28 -8.33
C GLU A 36 -16.47 -24.93 -7.25
N GLU A 37 -17.01 -25.97 -6.59
CA GLU A 37 -17.94 -25.80 -5.48
C GLU A 37 -17.25 -25.10 -4.29
N GLY A 38 -17.88 -24.03 -3.78
CA GLY A 38 -17.38 -23.28 -2.63
C GLY A 38 -16.64 -21.98 -2.96
N ILE A 39 -16.34 -21.70 -4.22
CA ILE A 39 -15.72 -20.44 -4.62
C ILE A 39 -16.77 -19.33 -4.74
N THR A 40 -16.72 -18.38 -3.81
CA THR A 40 -17.66 -17.25 -3.76
C THR A 40 -17.34 -16.19 -4.83
N ARG A 41 -16.06 -16.03 -5.20
CA ARG A 41 -15.60 -15.00 -6.14
C ARG A 41 -15.12 -15.63 -7.45
N LYS A 42 -15.77 -15.28 -8.54
CA LYS A 42 -15.48 -15.84 -9.88
C LYS A 42 -14.50 -15.00 -10.71
N TYR A 43 -14.32 -13.72 -10.36
CA TYR A 43 -13.54 -12.78 -11.17
C TYR A 43 -12.38 -12.18 -10.40
N VAL A 44 -11.26 -12.00 -11.11
CA VAL A 44 -10.04 -11.38 -10.62
C VAL A 44 -10.25 -9.87 -10.44
N THR A 45 -9.84 -9.32 -9.32
CA THR A 45 -9.83 -7.86 -9.11
C THR A 45 -8.61 -7.22 -9.77
N MET A 46 -8.69 -5.91 -10.06
CA MET A 46 -7.56 -5.16 -10.61
C MET A 46 -6.31 -5.29 -9.71
N LEU A 47 -6.48 -5.26 -8.41
CA LEU A 47 -5.38 -5.40 -7.46
C LEU A 47 -4.74 -6.79 -7.52
N GLU A 48 -5.53 -7.86 -7.60
CA GLU A 48 -5.02 -9.24 -7.71
C GLU A 48 -4.30 -9.45 -9.04
N TYR A 49 -4.83 -8.88 -10.14
CA TYR A 49 -4.15 -8.87 -11.43
C TYR A 49 -2.76 -8.22 -11.32
N GLY A 50 -2.68 -7.03 -10.73
CA GLY A 50 -1.40 -6.34 -10.53
C GLY A 50 -0.44 -7.14 -9.65
N ARG A 51 -0.96 -7.74 -8.57
CA ARG A 51 -0.16 -8.62 -7.69
C ARG A 51 0.48 -9.78 -8.45
N PHE A 52 -0.29 -10.43 -9.29
CA PHE A 52 0.20 -11.55 -10.08
C PHE A 52 1.33 -11.11 -11.01
N HIS A 53 1.18 -9.99 -11.71
CA HIS A 53 2.17 -9.50 -12.66
C HIS A 53 3.41 -8.88 -12.01
N MET A 54 3.26 -8.26 -10.82
CA MET A 54 4.39 -7.71 -10.05
C MET A 54 5.17 -8.79 -9.30
N HIS A 55 4.69 -10.03 -9.27
CA HIS A 55 5.40 -11.12 -8.62
C HIS A 55 6.58 -11.54 -9.49
N TYR A 56 7.80 -11.45 -8.93
CA TYR A 56 9.01 -11.91 -9.62
C TYR A 56 8.97 -13.43 -9.83
N ARG A 57 9.26 -13.85 -11.06
CA ARG A 57 9.41 -15.26 -11.44
C ARG A 57 10.75 -15.43 -12.16
N LEU A 58 11.50 -16.43 -11.72
CA LEU A 58 12.80 -16.74 -12.32
C LEU A 58 12.61 -17.14 -13.79
N ASN A 59 13.44 -16.59 -14.69
CA ASN A 59 13.43 -16.85 -16.12
C ASN A 59 12.16 -16.42 -16.88
N GLU A 60 11.29 -15.62 -16.28
CA GLU A 60 10.18 -14.97 -16.98
C GLU A 60 10.50 -13.49 -17.22
N PRO A 61 10.56 -13.02 -18.49
CA PRO A 61 10.65 -11.59 -18.74
C PRO A 61 9.40 -10.90 -18.22
N ASN A 62 9.59 -9.90 -17.36
CA ASN A 62 8.49 -9.24 -16.68
C ASN A 62 8.61 -7.72 -16.86
N PRO A 63 7.69 -7.06 -17.59
CA PRO A 63 7.73 -5.62 -17.80
C PRO A 63 7.57 -4.82 -16.51
N TYR A 64 7.03 -5.42 -15.44
CA TYR A 64 6.87 -4.75 -14.14
C TYR A 64 8.17 -4.72 -13.30
N THR A 65 9.20 -5.48 -13.66
CA THR A 65 10.42 -5.60 -12.85
C THR A 65 11.73 -5.45 -13.61
N CYS A 66 11.73 -5.62 -14.95
CA CYS A 66 12.97 -5.75 -15.72
C CYS A 66 13.48 -4.46 -16.37
N TYR A 67 12.72 -3.37 -16.37
CA TYR A 67 13.04 -2.14 -17.11
C TYR A 67 13.32 -0.93 -16.20
N GLY A 68 13.81 -1.17 -14.98
CA GLY A 68 14.25 -0.14 -14.05
C GLY A 68 13.17 0.91 -13.78
N ARG A 69 13.53 2.18 -13.88
CA ARG A 69 12.63 3.30 -13.58
C ARG A 69 11.34 3.33 -14.39
N LEU A 70 11.35 2.76 -15.60
CA LEU A 70 10.12 2.68 -16.42
C LEU A 70 9.14 1.67 -15.83
N SER A 71 9.66 0.54 -15.31
CA SER A 71 8.85 -0.42 -14.55
C SER A 71 8.31 0.19 -13.25
N ASP A 72 9.12 0.94 -12.53
CA ASP A 72 8.67 1.65 -11.33
C ASP A 72 7.51 2.61 -11.64
N GLN A 73 7.63 3.39 -12.73
CA GLN A 73 6.54 4.28 -13.17
C GLN A 73 5.28 3.52 -13.54
N LEU A 74 5.41 2.39 -14.26
CA LEU A 74 4.27 1.52 -14.58
C LEU A 74 3.56 1.05 -13.30
N ILE A 75 4.30 0.63 -12.29
CA ILE A 75 3.74 0.18 -11.00
C ILE A 75 2.98 1.31 -10.31
N VAL A 76 3.54 2.53 -10.28
CA VAL A 76 2.88 3.71 -9.70
C VAL A 76 1.57 4.00 -10.40
N ASP A 77 1.60 4.09 -11.72
CA ASP A 77 0.43 4.44 -12.51
C ASP A 77 -0.65 3.36 -12.43
N PHE A 78 -0.23 2.09 -12.43
CA PHE A 78 -1.16 0.97 -12.21
C PHE A 78 -1.86 1.08 -10.86
N TYR A 79 -1.10 1.39 -9.80
CA TYR A 79 -1.72 1.57 -8.49
C TYR A 79 -2.61 2.79 -8.39
N SER A 80 -2.24 3.88 -9.02
CA SER A 80 -3.10 5.06 -9.10
C SER A 80 -4.44 4.73 -9.76
N THR A 81 -4.46 3.83 -10.74
CA THR A 81 -5.72 3.36 -11.34
C THR A 81 -6.56 2.51 -10.39
N VAL A 82 -5.92 1.64 -9.59
CA VAL A 82 -6.58 0.86 -8.53
C VAL A 82 -7.20 1.79 -7.48
N GLU A 83 -6.46 2.78 -7.02
CA GLU A 83 -6.92 3.76 -6.04
C GLU A 83 -8.09 4.60 -6.59
N GLY A 84 -7.95 5.11 -7.82
CA GLY A 84 -9.01 5.84 -8.49
C GLY A 84 -10.29 5.03 -8.67
N SER A 85 -10.18 3.73 -8.99
CA SER A 85 -11.31 2.81 -9.07
C SER A 85 -12.00 2.61 -7.71
N ARG A 86 -11.22 2.48 -6.63
CA ARG A 86 -11.74 2.38 -5.26
C ARG A 86 -12.44 3.65 -4.80
N LEU A 87 -11.83 4.82 -5.07
CA LEU A 87 -12.44 6.10 -4.73
C LEU A 87 -13.76 6.33 -5.48
N LYS A 88 -13.79 5.94 -6.75
CA LYS A 88 -15.03 5.99 -7.54
C LYS A 88 -16.10 5.07 -6.95
N TRP A 89 -15.73 3.83 -6.61
CA TRP A 89 -16.68 2.91 -5.96
C TRP A 89 -17.20 3.47 -4.64
N ILE A 90 -16.33 4.03 -3.80
CA ILE A 90 -16.72 4.68 -2.53
C ILE A 90 -17.69 5.84 -2.81
N ALA A 91 -17.42 6.67 -3.83
CA ALA A 91 -18.30 7.79 -4.20
C ALA A 91 -19.69 7.32 -4.65
N ASP A 92 -19.74 6.24 -5.44
CA ASP A 92 -20.98 5.69 -5.98
C ASP A 92 -21.81 4.94 -4.91
N HIS A 93 -21.17 4.43 -3.82
CA HIS A 93 -21.80 3.60 -2.78
C HIS A 93 -21.88 4.30 -1.41
N GLN A 94 -21.91 5.62 -1.38
CA GLN A 94 -21.98 6.40 -0.12
C GLN A 94 -23.18 5.99 0.76
N LYS A 95 -24.34 5.73 0.16
CA LYS A 95 -25.57 5.31 0.88
C LYS A 95 -25.41 3.98 1.59
N GLU A 96 -24.80 3.01 0.94
CA GLU A 96 -24.55 1.68 1.49
C GLU A 96 -23.52 1.72 2.62
N LEU A 97 -22.53 2.61 2.51
CA LEU A 97 -21.50 2.81 3.52
C LEU A 97 -22.01 3.55 4.77
N ARG A 98 -23.27 4.03 4.78
CA ARG A 98 -23.91 4.72 5.91
C ARG A 98 -23.15 5.94 6.44
N TYR A 99 -22.34 6.59 5.60
CA TYR A 99 -21.52 7.72 6.04
C TYR A 99 -22.23 9.08 5.88
N GLU A 100 -23.42 9.12 5.23
CA GLU A 100 -24.03 10.36 4.80
C GLU A 100 -24.62 11.22 5.92
N SER A 101 -25.12 10.64 7.02
CA SER A 101 -26.04 11.41 7.84
C SER A 101 -25.44 12.11 9.06
N VAL A 102 -24.40 11.57 9.71
CA VAL A 102 -23.90 12.16 10.96
C VAL A 102 -22.45 12.64 10.83
N GLN A 103 -21.60 11.85 10.23
CA GLN A 103 -20.17 12.18 10.15
C GLN A 103 -19.82 13.10 8.97
N GLY A 104 -20.59 13.05 7.88
CA GLY A 104 -20.46 14.02 6.80
C GLY A 104 -20.81 15.45 7.26
N ILE A 105 -21.81 15.57 8.11
CA ILE A 105 -22.19 16.83 8.75
C ILE A 105 -21.10 17.32 9.72
N ALA A 106 -20.54 16.43 10.53
CA ALA A 106 -19.44 16.76 11.45
C ALA A 106 -18.18 17.20 10.71
N ASP A 107 -17.80 16.49 9.63
CA ASP A 107 -16.64 16.84 8.78
C ASP A 107 -16.88 18.17 8.01
N ALA A 108 -18.12 18.49 7.67
CA ALA A 108 -18.49 19.73 7.01
C ALA A 108 -18.45 20.93 7.99
N ILE A 109 -18.92 20.74 9.21
CA ILE A 109 -18.85 21.73 10.29
C ILE A 109 -17.38 22.03 10.64
N ASP A 110 -16.55 21.00 10.73
CA ASP A 110 -15.11 21.11 11.02
C ASP A 110 -14.33 21.87 9.92
N LYS A 111 -14.84 21.83 8.69
CA LYS A 111 -14.32 22.60 7.55
C LYS A 111 -14.92 24.01 7.42
N GLY A 112 -15.78 24.42 8.32
CA GLY A 112 -16.45 25.72 8.27
C GLY A 112 -17.44 25.87 7.11
N LEU A 113 -17.93 24.78 6.53
CA LEU A 113 -18.92 24.80 5.46
C LEU A 113 -20.31 25.01 6.09
N THR A 114 -20.86 26.21 5.96
CA THR A 114 -22.15 26.61 6.56
C THR A 114 -23.37 26.43 5.64
N SER A 115 -23.17 26.04 4.37
CA SER A 115 -24.24 25.91 3.39
C SER A 115 -24.57 24.43 3.14
N ALA A 116 -25.84 24.08 3.30
CA ALA A 116 -26.35 22.71 3.08
C ALA A 116 -26.12 22.21 1.64
N ASP A 117 -26.11 23.09 0.64
CA ASP A 117 -25.86 22.74 -0.76
C ASP A 117 -24.41 22.34 -1.04
N SER A 118 -23.45 22.80 -0.23
CA SER A 118 -22.05 22.41 -0.34
C SER A 118 -21.72 21.09 0.37
N VAL A 119 -22.57 20.64 1.28
CA VAL A 119 -22.41 19.39 2.06
C VAL A 119 -22.88 18.17 1.26
N GLY A 120 -23.90 18.30 0.44
CA GLY A 120 -24.53 17.19 -0.30
C GLY A 120 -23.69 16.58 -1.43
N GLY A 121 -22.56 17.21 -1.82
CA GLY A 121 -21.68 16.76 -2.89
C GLY A 121 -20.35 16.17 -2.40
N VAL A 122 -20.10 16.09 -1.09
CA VAL A 122 -18.82 15.62 -0.53
C VAL A 122 -18.85 14.12 -0.30
N SER A 123 -18.05 13.38 -1.06
CA SER A 123 -17.82 11.95 -0.82
C SER A 123 -16.98 11.73 0.41
N VAL A 124 -17.48 10.96 1.36
CA VAL A 124 -16.79 10.62 2.62
C VAL A 124 -16.03 9.33 2.44
N VAL A 125 -14.71 9.40 2.61
CA VAL A 125 -13.83 8.23 2.52
C VAL A 125 -13.75 7.56 3.90
N PRO A 126 -13.95 6.21 4.00
CA PRO A 126 -13.90 5.49 5.28
C PRO A 126 -12.51 5.54 5.92
N ALA A 127 -12.46 5.36 7.25
CA ALA A 127 -11.20 5.33 8.01
C ALA A 127 -10.30 4.13 7.62
N THR A 128 -10.88 3.09 7.01
CA THR A 128 -10.13 1.93 6.48
C THR A 128 -9.42 2.20 5.16
N PHE A 129 -9.71 3.34 4.50
CA PHE A 129 -9.03 3.73 3.27
C PHE A 129 -7.64 4.30 3.62
N THR A 130 -6.60 3.54 3.29
CA THR A 130 -5.21 3.89 3.58
C THR A 130 -4.81 5.22 2.94
N GLY A 131 -4.19 6.11 3.71
CA GLY A 131 -3.80 7.45 3.26
C GLY A 131 -4.92 8.49 3.31
N GLY A 132 -6.17 8.09 3.62
CA GLY A 132 -7.27 9.03 3.83
C GLY A 132 -7.10 9.83 5.14
N ARG A 133 -7.64 11.06 5.19
CA ARG A 133 -7.57 11.89 6.40
C ARG A 133 -8.08 11.16 7.65
N ARG A 134 -9.21 10.45 7.53
CA ARG A 134 -9.79 9.68 8.65
C ARG A 134 -8.91 8.53 9.11
N TYR A 135 -8.22 7.88 8.16
CA TYR A 135 -7.23 6.85 8.48
C TYR A 135 -6.11 7.40 9.37
N HIS A 136 -5.53 8.56 9.01
CA HIS A 136 -4.49 9.19 9.82
C HIS A 136 -5.00 9.65 11.19
N VAL A 137 -6.19 10.26 11.24
CA VAL A 137 -6.81 10.68 12.51
C VAL A 137 -7.07 9.48 13.42
N MET A 138 -7.59 8.37 12.89
CA MET A 138 -7.81 7.13 13.64
C MET A 138 -6.50 6.62 14.25
N ASN A 139 -5.47 6.47 13.42
CA ASN A 139 -4.16 6.00 13.88
C ASN A 139 -3.54 6.93 14.93
N TYR A 140 -3.68 8.24 14.77
CA TYR A 140 -3.23 9.21 15.77
C TYR A 140 -3.96 9.05 17.10
N GLN A 141 -5.30 8.90 17.07
CA GLN A 141 -6.09 8.70 18.27
C GLN A 141 -5.73 7.40 19.00
N ASP A 142 -5.49 6.33 18.25
CA ASP A 142 -5.06 5.05 18.83
C ASP A 142 -3.68 5.18 19.48
N ALA A 143 -2.74 5.87 18.84
CA ALA A 143 -1.42 6.16 19.40
C ALA A 143 -1.52 6.98 20.72
N MET A 144 -2.36 8.02 20.70
CA MET A 144 -2.60 8.83 21.89
C MET A 144 -3.30 8.07 23.02
N ALA A 145 -4.17 7.11 22.68
CA ALA A 145 -4.80 6.24 23.68
C ALA A 145 -3.75 5.33 24.34
N ILE A 146 -2.82 4.77 23.60
CA ILE A 146 -1.69 4.00 24.13
C ILE A 146 -0.86 4.87 25.09
N CYS A 147 -0.49 6.09 24.66
CA CYS A 147 0.29 7.00 25.49
C CYS A 147 -0.45 7.43 26.79
N ARG A 148 -1.78 7.53 26.76
CA ARG A 148 -2.58 7.84 27.98
C ARG A 148 -2.58 6.70 28.98
N VAL A 149 -2.53 5.45 28.52
CA VAL A 149 -2.56 4.28 29.40
C VAL A 149 -1.18 3.91 29.92
N PHE A 150 -0.17 3.94 29.06
CA PHE A 150 1.17 3.43 29.37
C PHE A 150 2.22 4.51 29.62
N GLY A 151 1.88 5.78 29.37
CA GLY A 151 2.82 6.89 29.42
C GLY A 151 3.43 7.24 28.06
N PRO A 152 4.33 8.24 28.01
CA PRO A 152 5.03 8.62 26.79
C PRO A 152 5.96 7.48 26.32
N PRO A 153 6.29 7.45 25.01
CA PRO A 153 7.23 6.47 24.48
C PRO A 153 8.63 6.60 25.15
N ASP A 154 9.23 5.47 25.49
CA ASP A 154 10.57 5.43 26.09
C ASP A 154 11.68 5.63 25.05
N LEU A 155 11.47 5.17 23.81
CA LEU A 155 12.47 5.19 22.75
C LEU A 155 11.89 5.74 21.46
N PHE A 156 12.72 6.50 20.75
CA PHE A 156 12.53 6.89 19.36
C PHE A 156 13.65 6.26 18.53
N VAL A 157 13.30 5.32 17.66
CA VAL A 157 14.26 4.52 16.89
C VAL A 157 14.08 4.75 15.40
N THR A 158 15.18 5.01 14.70
CA THR A 158 15.22 5.09 13.24
C THR A 158 15.87 3.84 12.68
N PHE A 159 15.16 3.13 11.80
CA PHE A 159 15.69 1.97 11.09
C PHE A 159 15.65 2.23 9.58
N THR A 160 16.82 2.31 8.95
CA THR A 160 16.99 2.70 7.55
C THR A 160 17.40 1.52 6.69
N CYS A 161 16.86 1.43 5.48
CA CYS A 161 17.25 0.43 4.50
C CYS A 161 18.74 0.56 4.11
N ASN A 162 19.40 -0.57 4.04
CA ASN A 162 20.78 -0.68 3.56
C ASN A 162 20.79 -1.50 2.26
N THR A 163 21.07 -0.85 1.14
CA THR A 163 21.16 -1.50 -0.18
C THR A 163 22.29 -2.55 -0.30
N LYS A 164 23.20 -2.63 0.70
CA LYS A 164 24.26 -3.61 0.78
C LYS A 164 23.88 -4.87 1.58
N TRP A 165 22.64 -4.99 2.03
CA TRP A 165 22.19 -6.23 2.65
C TRP A 165 22.39 -7.40 1.70
N ARG A 166 22.80 -8.54 2.26
CA ARG A 166 23.15 -9.73 1.50
C ARG A 166 22.01 -10.19 0.61
N GLU A 167 20.80 -10.14 1.10
CA GLU A 167 19.58 -10.55 0.39
C GLU A 167 19.36 -9.70 -0.87
N ILE A 168 19.63 -8.39 -0.81
CA ILE A 168 19.53 -7.48 -1.97
C ILE A 168 20.66 -7.79 -2.97
N VAL A 169 21.88 -7.90 -2.47
CA VAL A 169 23.06 -8.16 -3.31
C VAL A 169 22.96 -9.51 -4.03
N ASP A 170 22.54 -10.55 -3.30
CA ASP A 170 22.40 -11.90 -3.86
C ASP A 170 21.27 -11.95 -4.91
N ALA A 171 20.15 -11.29 -4.65
CA ALA A 171 19.04 -11.25 -5.62
C ALA A 171 19.39 -10.45 -6.89
N LEU A 172 20.16 -9.37 -6.79
CA LEU A 172 20.61 -8.61 -7.97
C LEU A 172 21.58 -9.39 -8.86
N ARG A 173 22.25 -10.43 -8.34
CA ARG A 173 23.15 -11.28 -9.16
C ARG A 173 22.43 -12.11 -10.23
N TYR A 174 21.12 -12.37 -10.06
CA TYR A 174 20.34 -13.12 -11.04
C TYR A 174 20.10 -12.32 -12.34
N GLU A 175 20.19 -10.99 -12.29
CA GLU A 175 20.04 -10.11 -13.45
C GLU A 175 21.24 -9.13 -13.50
N PRO A 176 22.36 -9.54 -14.13
CA PRO A 176 23.57 -8.72 -14.16
C PRO A 176 23.36 -7.36 -14.81
N GLY A 177 23.92 -6.32 -14.21
CA GLY A 177 23.85 -4.94 -14.69
C GLY A 177 22.78 -4.08 -14.06
N GLN A 178 21.89 -4.65 -13.21
CA GLN A 178 20.92 -3.88 -12.45
C GLN A 178 21.51 -3.35 -11.14
N LEU A 179 21.15 -2.13 -10.79
CA LEU A 179 21.47 -1.48 -9.53
C LEU A 179 20.27 -1.59 -8.55
N PRO A 180 20.47 -1.42 -7.24
CA PRO A 180 19.36 -1.40 -6.28
C PRO A 180 18.28 -0.36 -6.61
N CYS A 181 18.67 0.77 -7.23
CA CYS A 181 17.72 1.80 -7.64
C CYS A 181 16.86 1.43 -8.86
N ASP A 182 17.25 0.38 -9.59
CA ASP A 182 16.49 -0.14 -10.73
C ASP A 182 15.50 -1.23 -10.30
N ARG A 183 15.65 -1.73 -9.07
CA ARG A 183 14.86 -2.80 -8.47
C ARG A 183 14.30 -2.36 -7.11
N SER A 184 13.51 -1.29 -7.16
CA SER A 184 12.82 -0.76 -5.97
C SER A 184 11.88 -1.79 -5.34
N ASP A 185 11.26 -2.67 -6.14
CA ASP A 185 10.43 -3.79 -5.71
C ASP A 185 11.19 -4.72 -4.75
N LEU A 186 12.41 -5.10 -5.12
CA LEU A 186 13.28 -5.96 -4.32
C LEU A 186 13.72 -5.29 -3.02
N VAL A 187 14.20 -4.05 -3.13
CA VAL A 187 14.68 -3.25 -1.98
C VAL A 187 13.58 -3.13 -0.92
N VAL A 188 12.36 -2.84 -1.33
CA VAL A 188 11.23 -2.69 -0.42
C VAL A 188 10.81 -4.01 0.23
N ARG A 189 10.78 -5.09 -0.53
CA ARG A 189 10.46 -6.42 0.03
C ARG A 189 11.46 -6.84 1.10
N VAL A 190 12.77 -6.70 0.82
CA VAL A 190 13.81 -7.03 1.80
C VAL A 190 13.73 -6.10 3.00
N PHE A 191 13.54 -4.80 2.79
CA PHE A 191 13.35 -3.85 3.89
C PHE A 191 12.17 -4.26 4.78
N HIS A 192 11.05 -4.66 4.20
CA HIS A 192 9.87 -5.12 4.95
C HIS A 192 10.17 -6.35 5.81
N MET A 193 10.84 -7.35 5.23
CA MET A 193 11.26 -8.54 5.99
C MET A 193 12.12 -8.14 7.19
N LYS A 194 13.08 -7.23 6.99
CA LYS A 194 13.95 -6.73 8.07
C LYS A 194 13.19 -5.92 9.13
N VAL A 195 12.17 -5.15 8.71
CA VAL A 195 11.30 -4.43 9.66
C VAL A 195 10.47 -5.42 10.49
N ASP A 196 9.91 -6.44 9.85
CA ASP A 196 9.12 -7.44 10.57
C ASP A 196 9.99 -8.21 11.59
N GLU A 197 11.20 -8.61 11.21
CA GLU A 197 12.19 -9.20 12.13
C GLU A 197 12.55 -8.24 13.29
N PHE A 198 12.82 -6.98 12.98
CA PHE A 198 13.17 -5.97 13.98
C PHE A 198 12.01 -5.71 14.98
N ILE A 199 10.80 -5.62 14.49
CA ILE A 199 9.61 -5.46 15.33
C ILE A 199 9.39 -6.68 16.24
N GLU A 200 9.63 -7.88 15.72
CA GLU A 200 9.53 -9.11 16.53
C GLU A 200 10.60 -9.17 17.61
N ASP A 201 11.84 -8.79 17.31
CA ASP A 201 12.92 -8.69 18.29
C ASP A 201 12.60 -7.70 19.43
N ILE A 202 11.97 -6.58 19.10
CA ILE A 202 11.47 -5.61 20.09
C ILE A 202 10.40 -6.26 20.96
N ARG A 203 9.40 -6.93 20.36
CA ARG A 203 8.29 -7.56 21.08
C ARG A 203 8.72 -8.65 22.03
N GLU A 204 9.66 -9.47 21.59
CA GLU A 204 10.24 -10.53 22.43
C GLU A 204 11.15 -10.01 23.53
N GLY A 205 11.44 -8.70 23.52
CA GLY A 205 12.29 -8.06 24.50
C GLY A 205 13.79 -8.39 24.36
N ARG A 206 14.21 -8.93 23.23
CA ARG A 206 15.59 -9.36 22.99
C ARG A 206 16.58 -8.20 23.07
N THR A 207 16.20 -7.04 22.53
CA THR A 207 17.11 -5.90 22.40
C THR A 207 16.93 -4.86 23.52
N PHE A 208 15.69 -4.55 23.88
CA PHE A 208 15.37 -3.44 24.81
C PHE A 208 14.68 -3.91 26.10
N GLY A 209 14.58 -5.22 26.34
CA GLY A 209 13.87 -5.78 27.49
C GLY A 209 12.36 -5.90 27.29
N ALA A 210 11.65 -6.28 28.36
CA ALA A 210 10.23 -6.61 28.30
C ALA A 210 9.37 -5.40 27.91
N VAL A 211 8.54 -5.55 26.89
CA VAL A 211 7.62 -4.54 26.41
C VAL A 211 6.31 -4.59 27.22
N ARG A 212 5.86 -3.45 27.75
CA ARG A 212 4.67 -3.36 28.64
C ARG A 212 3.36 -3.29 27.88
N ALA A 213 3.35 -2.82 26.64
CA ALA A 213 2.16 -2.69 25.81
C ALA A 213 2.22 -3.66 24.64
N GLY A 214 1.30 -4.62 24.56
CA GLY A 214 1.31 -5.63 23.49
C GLY A 214 -0.08 -6.16 23.13
N ARG A 215 -0.55 -5.90 21.93
CA ARG A 215 -1.60 -6.66 21.24
C ARG A 215 -1.10 -6.97 19.82
N ARG A 216 -1.42 -8.16 19.32
CA ARG A 216 -1.04 -8.57 17.95
C ARG A 216 -1.69 -7.66 16.91
N PRO A 217 -0.99 -7.21 15.85
CA PRO A 217 -1.62 -6.53 14.74
C PRO A 217 -2.42 -7.53 13.92
N TYR A 218 -3.58 -7.11 13.46
CA TYR A 218 -4.27 -7.81 12.38
C TYR A 218 -3.45 -7.67 11.10
N ASP A 219 -3.31 -8.77 10.36
CA ASP A 219 -2.61 -8.85 9.09
C ASP A 219 -3.13 -7.80 8.10
N LEU A 220 -2.39 -6.70 7.97
CA LEU A 220 -2.52 -5.83 6.81
C LEU A 220 -1.92 -6.57 5.62
N PRO A 221 -2.66 -6.77 4.54
CA PRO A 221 -2.16 -7.50 3.40
C PRO A 221 -0.88 -6.84 2.85
N LEU A 222 0.10 -7.66 2.50
CA LEU A 222 1.46 -7.29 2.04
C LEU A 222 1.50 -6.15 1.00
N ILE A 223 0.42 -5.93 0.28
CA ILE A 223 0.27 -4.93 -0.78
C ILE A 223 0.01 -3.52 -0.27
N VAL A 224 -0.70 -3.36 0.84
CA VAL A 224 -0.83 -2.03 1.45
C VAL A 224 0.55 -1.53 1.85
N LYS A 225 1.43 -2.44 2.22
CA LYS A 225 2.82 -2.17 2.56
C LYS A 225 3.68 -1.81 1.33
N PHE A 226 3.52 -2.49 0.20
CA PHE A 226 4.28 -2.24 -1.04
C PHE A 226 3.89 -0.93 -1.74
N LEU A 227 2.69 -0.50 -1.53
CA LEU A 227 2.05 0.58 -2.24
C LEU A 227 2.22 1.97 -1.61
N CYS A 228 2.50 2.02 -0.32
CA CYS A 228 2.95 3.24 0.34
C CYS A 228 4.32 3.69 -0.15
N PHE A 229 4.98 2.85 -0.94
CA PHE A 229 6.28 3.08 -1.53
C PHE A 229 6.30 4.21 -2.55
N LEU A 230 5.24 4.41 -3.30
CA LEU A 230 5.25 5.30 -4.46
C LEU A 230 4.55 6.64 -4.25
N LEU A 231 3.68 6.72 -3.29
CA LEU A 231 3.06 7.97 -2.87
C LEU A 231 3.62 8.26 -1.48
N ALA A 232 4.37 9.33 -1.31
CA ALA A 232 4.93 9.83 -0.05
C ALA A 232 3.83 10.01 1.03
N CYS A 233 3.12 8.93 1.34
CA CYS A 233 2.08 8.85 2.33
C CYS A 233 2.64 8.16 3.57
N LEU A 234 2.72 8.93 4.64
CA LEU A 234 2.89 8.48 6.00
C LEU A 234 1.88 7.36 6.30
N THR A 235 2.31 6.11 6.22
CA THR A 235 1.52 5.00 6.72
C THR A 235 1.99 4.68 8.11
N SER A 236 1.18 5.01 9.10
CA SER A 236 1.37 4.50 10.45
C SER A 236 0.67 3.15 10.57
N ALA A 237 1.43 2.11 10.83
CA ALA A 237 0.89 0.83 11.27
C ALA A 237 0.96 0.81 12.79
N ILE A 238 -0.18 0.71 13.46
CA ILE A 238 -0.23 0.64 14.92
C ILE A 238 0.02 -0.80 15.32
N ASN A 239 1.16 -1.00 15.92
CA ASN A 239 1.46 -2.18 16.69
C ASN A 239 1.40 -1.76 18.17
N PRO A 240 0.64 -2.42 19.05
CA PRO A 240 0.35 -1.86 20.38
C PRO A 240 1.54 -1.65 21.30
N ALA A 241 2.70 -2.18 20.96
CA ALA A 241 3.95 -1.92 21.67
C ALA A 241 4.91 -1.03 20.89
N VAL A 242 4.69 -0.93 19.59
CA VAL A 242 5.59 -0.23 18.68
C VAL A 242 4.73 0.53 17.68
N LEU A 243 4.83 1.84 17.70
CA LEU A 243 4.23 2.72 16.70
C LEU A 243 5.33 3.14 15.75
N TYR A 244 5.14 2.94 14.47
CA TYR A 244 6.11 3.39 13.48
C TYR A 244 5.46 3.97 12.23
N THR A 245 6.17 4.87 11.58
CA THR A 245 5.83 5.42 10.27
C THR A 245 6.85 4.94 9.24
N VAL A 246 6.40 4.63 8.03
CA VAL A 246 7.31 4.32 6.93
C VAL A 246 7.44 5.55 6.05
N GLU A 247 8.66 6.02 5.88
CA GLU A 247 8.98 7.20 5.07
C GLU A 247 10.04 6.85 4.02
N PHE A 248 10.19 7.72 3.02
CA PHE A 248 11.20 7.57 1.99
C PHE A 248 12.15 8.75 1.99
N GLN A 249 13.44 8.48 2.11
CA GLN A 249 14.48 9.49 1.95
C GLN A 249 14.48 10.05 0.53
N LYS A 250 15.04 11.25 0.33
CA LYS A 250 15.21 11.84 -1.01
C LYS A 250 15.93 10.92 -2.00
N ARG A 251 16.70 9.94 -1.51
CA ARG A 251 17.40 8.91 -2.29
C ARG A 251 16.51 7.72 -2.69
N GLY A 252 15.24 7.73 -2.32
CA GLY A 252 14.30 6.63 -2.58
C GLY A 252 14.44 5.42 -1.66
N LEU A 253 15.24 5.51 -0.60
CA LEU A 253 15.38 4.40 0.37
C LEU A 253 14.33 4.51 1.47
N PRO A 254 13.64 3.40 1.80
CA PRO A 254 12.69 3.38 2.90
C PRO A 254 13.38 3.41 4.25
N HIS A 255 12.75 4.06 5.22
CA HIS A 255 13.11 4.02 6.62
C HIS A 255 11.85 4.09 7.49
N ILE A 256 11.97 3.63 8.74
CA ILE A 256 10.93 3.76 9.76
C ILE A 256 11.44 4.61 10.93
N HIS A 257 10.51 5.28 11.56
CA HIS A 257 10.68 5.99 12.83
C HIS A 257 9.74 5.43 13.88
#